data_ec0160b4bc14f7f910f61de1515c47f2
#
_entry.id   ec0160b4bc14f7f910f61de1515c47f2
#
_cell.length_a   1.000
_cell.length_b   1.000
_cell.length_c   1.000
_cell.angle_alpha   90.00
_cell.angle_beta   90.00
_cell.angle_gamma   90.00
#
_symmetry.space_group_name_H-M   'P 1'
#
loop_
_entity.id
_entity.type
_entity.pdbx_description
1 polymer ?
#
loop_
_entity_poly.entity_id
_entity_poly.type
_entity_poly.pdbx_seq_one_letter_code
_entity_poly.pdbx_strand_id
1 'polypeptide(L)'
;MSERTVARLEEGAVVRPGVFTLAAVADALEVTVDGLLAAAMPVPGLWSTGYEGRTIESFVAALVEAGVEAVADVRLTPISRKPGFSKTRLRGALADADIAYVHLRALGNPKDNRAPFWDGRVREGLAGFERVLQEKQAQDQLAQLAVLAEETSVAVFCFEQDESRCHRQAVLGEIHRRTELPVSALA
;
A
#
# COMPACT_ATOMS: atom_id res chain seq x y z
N MET A 1 9.77 12.33 -33.03
CA MET A 1 10.15 11.03 -32.37
C MET A 1 9.86 9.92 -33.37
N SER A 2 10.66 8.82 -33.42
CA SER A 2 10.37 7.71 -34.34
C SER A 2 9.29 6.78 -33.73
N GLU A 3 8.42 6.18 -34.58
CA GLU A 3 7.41 5.21 -34.15
C GLU A 3 8.03 4.06 -33.31
N ARG A 4 9.25 3.66 -33.66
CA ARG A 4 9.99 2.62 -32.92
C ARG A 4 10.37 3.08 -31.49
N THR A 5 10.59 4.37 -31.27
CA THR A 5 10.90 4.92 -29.96
C THR A 5 9.63 4.97 -29.09
N VAL A 6 8.49 5.33 -29.69
CA VAL A 6 7.18 5.33 -29.01
C VAL A 6 6.81 3.93 -28.59
N ALA A 7 6.85 2.94 -29.51
CA ALA A 7 6.54 1.55 -29.20
C ALA A 7 7.40 0.99 -28.04
N ARG A 8 8.71 1.29 -28.01
CA ARG A 8 9.60 0.87 -26.92
C ARG A 8 9.31 1.52 -25.57
N LEU A 9 8.77 2.75 -25.56
CA LEU A 9 8.29 3.41 -24.33
C LEU A 9 6.99 2.75 -23.83
N GLU A 10 6.05 2.54 -24.74
CA GLU A 10 4.76 1.86 -24.43
C GLU A 10 4.95 0.42 -23.94
N GLU A 11 5.95 -0.30 -24.46
CA GLU A 11 6.32 -1.66 -24.04
C GLU A 11 7.14 -1.69 -22.73
N GLY A 12 7.44 -0.54 -22.11
CA GLY A 12 8.28 -0.46 -20.92
C GLY A 12 9.75 -0.84 -21.16
N ALA A 13 10.18 -0.94 -22.41
CA ALA A 13 11.55 -1.33 -22.79
C ALA A 13 12.59 -0.22 -22.54
N VAL A 14 12.16 0.99 -22.16
CA VAL A 14 13.01 2.12 -21.77
C VAL A 14 12.74 2.48 -20.33
N VAL A 15 13.53 1.90 -19.43
CA VAL A 15 13.39 2.09 -17.96
C VAL A 15 13.85 3.50 -17.52
N ARG A 16 14.75 4.14 -18.29
CA ARG A 16 15.29 5.49 -17.98
C ARG A 16 15.40 6.28 -19.30
N PRO A 17 14.33 6.96 -19.73
CA PRO A 17 14.38 7.79 -20.93
C PRO A 17 15.33 8.98 -20.72
N GLY A 18 16.14 9.29 -21.72
CA GLY A 18 16.97 10.48 -21.68
C GLY A 18 16.14 11.76 -21.80
N VAL A 19 16.70 12.91 -21.37
CA VAL A 19 16.02 14.21 -21.36
C VAL A 19 15.44 14.61 -22.72
N PHE A 20 16.12 14.30 -23.83
CA PHE A 20 15.61 14.57 -25.18
C PHE A 20 14.38 13.72 -25.54
N THR A 21 14.30 12.51 -25.00
CA THR A 21 13.11 11.64 -25.17
C THR A 21 11.93 12.19 -24.37
N LEU A 22 12.17 12.63 -23.13
CA LEU A 22 11.14 13.26 -22.29
C LEU A 22 10.62 14.56 -22.92
N ALA A 23 11.53 15.41 -23.47
CA ALA A 23 11.13 16.63 -24.17
C ALA A 23 10.26 16.34 -25.40
N ALA A 24 10.64 15.34 -26.21
CA ALA A 24 9.88 14.96 -27.39
C ALA A 24 8.50 14.34 -27.04
N VAL A 25 8.38 13.65 -25.90
CA VAL A 25 7.08 13.17 -25.40
C VAL A 25 6.23 14.33 -24.90
N ALA A 26 6.82 15.24 -24.13
CA ALA A 26 6.14 16.44 -23.64
C ALA A 26 5.58 17.30 -24.78
N ASP A 27 6.40 17.54 -25.81
CA ASP A 27 5.97 18.25 -27.04
C ASP A 27 4.80 17.53 -27.73
N ALA A 28 4.88 16.21 -27.88
CA ALA A 28 3.83 15.41 -28.52
C ALA A 28 2.50 15.42 -27.75
N LEU A 29 2.57 15.59 -26.42
CA LEU A 29 1.41 15.67 -25.51
C LEU A 29 0.96 17.13 -25.26
N GLU A 30 1.63 18.11 -25.86
CA GLU A 30 1.36 19.55 -25.67
C GLU A 30 1.46 19.99 -24.20
N VAL A 31 2.37 19.37 -23.44
CA VAL A 31 2.67 19.70 -22.03
C VAL A 31 4.12 20.13 -21.86
N THR A 32 4.45 20.72 -20.73
CA THR A 32 5.86 20.96 -20.37
C THR A 32 6.52 19.68 -19.84
N VAL A 33 7.85 19.60 -19.92
CA VAL A 33 8.60 18.48 -19.30
C VAL A 33 8.32 18.40 -17.79
N ASP A 34 8.23 19.55 -17.11
CA ASP A 34 7.88 19.61 -15.68
C ASP A 34 6.45 19.10 -15.44
N GLY A 35 5.50 19.44 -16.31
CA GLY A 35 4.13 18.92 -16.26
C GLY A 35 4.07 17.40 -16.47
N LEU A 36 4.87 16.89 -17.42
CA LEU A 36 4.99 15.45 -17.66
C LEU A 36 5.61 14.71 -16.45
N LEU A 37 6.64 15.29 -15.85
CA LEU A 37 7.28 14.75 -14.66
C LEU A 37 6.31 14.80 -13.45
N ALA A 38 5.62 15.92 -13.24
CA ALA A 38 4.63 16.04 -12.17
C ALA A 38 3.48 15.03 -12.31
N ALA A 39 3.03 14.76 -13.54
CA ALA A 39 2.01 13.74 -13.81
C ALA A 39 2.52 12.30 -13.62
N ALA A 40 3.83 12.09 -13.74
CA ALA A 40 4.49 10.79 -13.53
C ALA A 40 4.96 10.60 -12.08
N MET A 41 4.92 11.66 -11.24
CA MET A 41 5.28 11.53 -9.83
C MET A 41 4.19 10.75 -9.08
N PRO A 42 4.59 9.86 -8.17
CA PRO A 42 3.63 9.18 -7.28
C PRO A 42 2.75 10.20 -6.57
N VAL A 43 1.45 9.99 -6.60
CA VAL A 43 0.54 10.79 -5.78
C VAL A 43 0.48 10.12 -4.40
N PRO A 44 0.95 10.78 -3.34
CA PRO A 44 0.82 10.25 -2.00
C PRO A 44 -0.61 9.82 -1.70
N GLY A 45 -0.80 8.65 -1.12
CA GLY A 45 -2.11 8.12 -0.86
C GLY A 45 -2.10 7.03 0.21
N LEU A 46 -3.20 6.95 0.96
CA LEU A 46 -3.37 5.96 2.02
C LEU A 46 -4.56 5.07 1.70
N TRP A 47 -4.26 3.79 1.49
CA TRP A 47 -5.26 2.79 1.15
C TRP A 47 -5.46 1.76 2.26
N SER A 48 -6.69 1.31 2.41
CA SER A 48 -7.04 0.18 3.27
C SER A 48 -7.33 -1.06 2.42
N THR A 49 -6.67 -2.18 2.68
CA THR A 49 -6.89 -3.40 1.92
C THR A 49 -6.81 -4.68 2.76
N GLY A 50 -7.61 -5.66 2.37
CA GLY A 50 -7.59 -7.02 2.92
C GLY A 50 -7.55 -8.07 1.81
N TYR A 51 -7.14 -9.30 2.17
CA TYR A 51 -7.08 -10.40 1.19
C TYR A 51 -8.14 -11.49 1.40
N GLU A 52 -9.06 -11.29 2.32
CA GLU A 52 -10.21 -12.17 2.51
C GLU A 52 -11.02 -12.24 1.19
N GLY A 53 -11.33 -13.44 0.73
CA GLY A 53 -12.06 -13.64 -0.53
C GLY A 53 -11.24 -13.51 -1.83
N ARG A 54 -10.02 -12.93 -1.83
CA ARG A 54 -9.23 -12.66 -3.05
C ARG A 54 -8.23 -13.75 -3.39
N THR A 55 -7.89 -13.91 -4.66
CA THR A 55 -6.66 -14.59 -5.10
C THR A 55 -5.49 -13.62 -5.08
N ILE A 56 -4.26 -14.13 -5.14
CA ILE A 56 -3.08 -13.26 -5.17
C ILE A 56 -3.04 -12.42 -6.46
N GLU A 57 -3.47 -12.97 -7.57
CA GLU A 57 -3.53 -12.30 -8.86
C GLU A 57 -4.53 -11.14 -8.83
N SER A 58 -5.78 -11.37 -8.33
CA SER A 58 -6.79 -10.32 -8.21
C SER A 58 -6.40 -9.24 -7.20
N PHE A 59 -5.65 -9.62 -6.16
CA PHE A 59 -5.14 -8.68 -5.16
C PHE A 59 -4.08 -7.75 -5.76
N VAL A 60 -3.08 -8.31 -6.46
CA VAL A 60 -2.03 -7.52 -7.10
C VAL A 60 -2.59 -6.64 -8.21
N ALA A 61 -3.50 -7.17 -9.04
CA ALA A 61 -4.15 -6.38 -10.09
C ALA A 61 -4.88 -5.14 -9.53
N ALA A 62 -5.62 -5.29 -8.43
CA ALA A 62 -6.30 -4.16 -7.79
C ALA A 62 -5.31 -3.11 -7.22
N LEU A 63 -4.17 -3.53 -6.70
CA LEU A 63 -3.12 -2.60 -6.24
C LEU A 63 -2.53 -1.81 -7.40
N VAL A 64 -2.22 -2.48 -8.52
CA VAL A 64 -1.70 -1.85 -9.74
C VAL A 64 -2.70 -0.85 -10.31
N GLU A 65 -3.98 -1.24 -10.43
CA GLU A 65 -5.06 -0.38 -10.92
C GLU A 65 -5.23 0.88 -10.07
N ALA A 66 -5.05 0.76 -8.74
CA ALA A 66 -5.14 1.89 -7.81
C ALA A 66 -3.84 2.73 -7.74
N GLY A 67 -2.79 2.37 -8.47
CA GLY A 67 -1.51 3.05 -8.43
C GLY A 67 -0.78 2.91 -7.09
N VAL A 68 -0.99 1.80 -6.38
CA VAL A 68 -0.30 1.52 -5.11
C VAL A 68 1.15 1.13 -5.37
N GLU A 69 2.08 1.81 -4.73
CA GLU A 69 3.52 1.59 -4.88
C GLU A 69 4.14 0.81 -3.71
N ALA A 70 3.46 0.79 -2.56
CA ALA A 70 3.94 0.05 -1.40
C ALA A 70 2.79 -0.64 -0.63
N VAL A 71 3.05 -1.84 -0.11
CA VAL A 71 2.16 -2.56 0.80
C VAL A 71 2.78 -2.61 2.19
N ALA A 72 2.12 -2.01 3.17
CA ALA A 72 2.45 -2.06 4.58
C ALA A 72 1.69 -3.21 5.26
N ASP A 73 2.34 -4.34 5.45
CA ASP A 73 1.77 -5.52 6.11
C ASP A 73 1.77 -5.34 7.63
N VAL A 74 0.59 -5.08 8.20
CA VAL A 74 0.39 -4.89 9.64
C VAL A 74 -0.06 -6.18 10.36
N ARG A 75 0.16 -7.34 9.78
CA ARG A 75 -0.09 -8.61 10.45
C ARG A 75 1.01 -8.92 11.47
N LEU A 76 0.66 -9.27 12.69
CA LEU A 76 1.63 -9.68 13.72
C LEU A 76 2.50 -10.85 13.23
N THR A 77 1.87 -11.80 12.53
CA THR A 77 2.51 -12.98 11.97
C THR A 77 2.01 -13.16 10.54
N PRO A 78 2.85 -12.84 9.52
CA PRO A 78 2.44 -12.86 8.11
C PRO A 78 2.52 -14.29 7.52
N ILE A 79 1.83 -15.23 8.19
CA ILE A 79 1.61 -16.60 7.75
C ILE A 79 0.16 -16.72 7.27
N SER A 80 -0.04 -17.31 6.11
CA SER A 80 -1.38 -17.57 5.57
C SER A 80 -1.45 -18.98 5.00
N ARG A 81 -2.61 -19.64 5.21
CA ARG A 81 -2.95 -20.89 4.51
C ARG A 81 -3.45 -20.63 3.09
N LYS A 82 -3.87 -19.39 2.82
CA LYS A 82 -4.31 -18.99 1.50
C LYS A 82 -3.10 -18.83 0.59
N PRO A 83 -3.06 -19.49 -0.58
CA PRO A 83 -1.94 -19.42 -1.51
C PRO A 83 -1.57 -17.98 -1.86
N GLY A 84 -0.28 -17.67 -1.92
CA GLY A 84 0.23 -16.36 -2.30
C GLY A 84 0.36 -15.35 -1.15
N PHE A 85 -0.34 -15.52 -0.01
CA PHE A 85 -0.42 -14.50 1.06
C PHE A 85 0.51 -14.70 2.26
N SER A 86 1.36 -15.71 2.27
CA SER A 86 2.47 -15.78 3.24
C SER A 86 3.58 -14.80 2.85
N LYS A 87 4.31 -14.27 3.83
CA LYS A 87 5.30 -13.18 3.66
C LYS A 87 6.15 -13.29 2.40
N THR A 88 6.83 -14.41 2.20
CA THR A 88 7.77 -14.61 1.09
C THR A 88 7.05 -14.63 -0.26
N ARG A 89 5.89 -15.29 -0.33
CA ARG A 89 5.11 -15.39 -1.57
C ARG A 89 4.48 -14.05 -1.93
N LEU A 90 3.89 -13.35 -0.94
CA LEU A 90 3.31 -12.03 -1.14
C LEU A 90 4.38 -11.03 -1.60
N ARG A 91 5.54 -11.00 -0.92
CA ARG A 91 6.64 -10.11 -1.33
C ARG A 91 7.13 -10.39 -2.75
N GLY A 92 7.19 -11.66 -3.16
CA GLY A 92 7.55 -12.03 -4.53
C GLY A 92 6.52 -11.50 -5.54
N ALA A 93 5.24 -11.79 -5.33
CA ALA A 93 4.17 -11.34 -6.22
C ALA A 93 4.05 -9.80 -6.33
N LEU A 94 4.33 -9.08 -5.25
CA LEU A 94 4.38 -7.62 -5.25
C LEU A 94 5.61 -7.09 -5.99
N ALA A 95 6.78 -7.73 -5.81
CA ALA A 95 8.00 -7.35 -6.51
C ALA A 95 7.90 -7.57 -8.02
N ASP A 96 7.18 -8.62 -8.48
CA ASP A 96 6.91 -8.87 -9.90
C ASP A 96 6.03 -7.77 -10.54
N ALA A 97 5.34 -6.95 -9.70
CA ALA A 97 4.52 -5.81 -10.11
C ALA A 97 5.13 -4.45 -9.70
N ASP A 98 6.43 -4.40 -9.39
CA ASP A 98 7.15 -3.20 -8.92
C ASP A 98 6.57 -2.55 -7.66
N ILE A 99 5.83 -3.31 -6.82
CA ILE A 99 5.26 -2.84 -5.57
C ILE A 99 6.17 -3.21 -4.39
N ALA A 100 6.56 -2.23 -3.60
CA ALA A 100 7.37 -2.44 -2.40
C ALA A 100 6.58 -3.17 -1.29
N TYR A 101 7.26 -4.00 -0.50
CA TYR A 101 6.67 -4.68 0.65
C TYR A 101 7.39 -4.31 1.94
N VAL A 102 6.66 -3.76 2.89
CA VAL A 102 7.14 -3.41 4.23
C VAL A 102 6.34 -4.19 5.28
N HIS A 103 7.02 -4.87 6.21
CA HIS A 103 6.36 -5.57 7.30
C HIS A 103 6.48 -4.79 8.61
N LEU A 104 5.38 -4.26 9.09
CA LEU A 104 5.27 -3.45 10.31
C LEU A 104 4.68 -4.29 11.45
N ARG A 105 5.49 -5.21 11.96
CA ARG A 105 5.05 -6.23 12.92
C ARG A 105 4.48 -5.65 14.22
N ALA A 106 5.03 -4.56 14.72
CA ALA A 106 4.57 -3.93 15.95
C ALA A 106 3.17 -3.30 15.81
N LEU A 107 2.69 -3.11 14.57
CA LEU A 107 1.31 -2.70 14.28
C LEU A 107 0.36 -3.90 14.16
N GLY A 108 0.79 -5.10 14.50
CA GLY A 108 -0.01 -6.31 14.41
C GLY A 108 -0.82 -6.59 15.67
N ASN A 109 -2.10 -6.95 15.51
CA ASN A 109 -2.99 -7.26 16.62
C ASN A 109 -2.54 -8.53 17.39
N PRO A 110 -2.27 -8.45 18.70
CA PRO A 110 -1.93 -9.57 19.55
C PRO A 110 -3.00 -10.67 19.53
N LYS A 111 -2.58 -11.91 19.81
CA LYS A 111 -3.50 -13.06 19.73
C LYS A 111 -4.64 -12.98 20.75
N ASP A 112 -4.37 -12.49 21.93
CA ASP A 112 -5.30 -12.30 23.04
C ASP A 112 -6.31 -11.18 22.80
N ASN A 113 -6.03 -10.26 21.88
CA ASN A 113 -6.95 -9.18 21.48
C ASN A 113 -7.73 -9.49 20.20
N ARG A 114 -7.72 -10.72 19.67
CA ARG A 114 -8.41 -11.03 18.39
C ARG A 114 -9.88 -11.42 18.58
N ALA A 115 -10.21 -12.09 19.69
CA ALA A 115 -11.57 -12.57 19.93
C ALA A 115 -12.63 -11.47 19.80
N PRO A 116 -12.48 -10.25 20.33
CA PRO A 116 -13.46 -9.19 20.17
C PRO A 116 -13.79 -8.83 18.72
N PHE A 117 -12.82 -8.92 17.81
CA PHE A 117 -13.05 -8.64 16.38
C PHE A 117 -13.90 -9.75 15.71
N TRP A 118 -13.73 -11.01 16.14
CA TRP A 118 -14.48 -12.14 15.61
C TRP A 118 -15.91 -12.22 16.17
N ASP A 119 -16.07 -11.81 17.45
CA ASP A 119 -17.35 -11.88 18.16
C ASP A 119 -18.23 -10.64 17.96
N GLY A 120 -17.81 -9.71 17.06
CA GLY A 120 -18.55 -8.48 16.79
C GLY A 120 -18.40 -7.38 17.87
N ARG A 121 -17.55 -7.60 18.89
CA ARG A 121 -17.22 -6.61 19.94
C ARG A 121 -16.09 -5.70 19.51
N VAL A 122 -16.15 -5.19 18.27
CA VAL A 122 -15.05 -4.46 17.61
C VAL A 122 -14.56 -3.27 18.43
N ARG A 123 -15.46 -2.52 19.08
CA ARG A 123 -15.08 -1.38 19.92
C ARG A 123 -14.16 -1.78 21.07
N GLU A 124 -14.40 -2.95 21.69
CA GLU A 124 -13.55 -3.50 22.74
C GLU A 124 -12.17 -3.91 22.19
N GLY A 125 -12.18 -4.56 21.02
CA GLY A 125 -10.94 -4.92 20.32
C GLY A 125 -10.09 -3.72 19.94
N LEU A 126 -10.71 -2.64 19.44
CA LEU A 126 -10.03 -1.39 19.11
C LEU A 126 -9.45 -0.72 20.37
N ALA A 127 -10.22 -0.60 21.45
CA ALA A 127 -9.74 -0.06 22.72
C ALA A 127 -8.56 -0.88 23.31
N GLY A 128 -8.59 -2.21 23.16
CA GLY A 128 -7.46 -3.07 23.49
C GLY A 128 -6.23 -2.81 22.63
N PHE A 129 -6.45 -2.62 21.33
CA PHE A 129 -5.38 -2.40 20.37
C PHE A 129 -4.76 -0.99 20.48
N GLU A 130 -5.52 0.04 20.87
CA GLU A 130 -5.00 1.37 21.15
C GLU A 130 -3.85 1.34 22.16
N ARG A 131 -3.90 0.45 23.16
CA ARG A 131 -2.80 0.28 24.11
C ARG A 131 -1.54 -0.25 23.47
N VAL A 132 -1.68 -1.16 22.49
CA VAL A 132 -0.55 -1.68 21.69
C VAL A 132 0.08 -0.56 20.88
N LEU A 133 -0.73 0.32 20.30
CA LEU A 133 -0.24 1.46 19.53
C LEU A 133 0.54 2.48 20.37
N GLN A 134 0.36 2.51 21.70
CA GLN A 134 1.16 3.38 22.61
C GLN A 134 2.56 2.81 22.91
N GLU A 135 2.83 1.56 22.57
CA GLU A 135 4.15 0.97 22.77
C GLU A 135 5.19 1.65 21.87
N LYS A 136 6.42 1.82 22.40
CA LYS A 136 7.48 2.51 21.67
C LYS A 136 7.71 1.94 20.26
N GLN A 137 7.77 0.61 20.13
CA GLN A 137 7.99 -0.03 18.82
C GLN A 137 6.84 0.23 17.83
N ALA A 138 5.60 0.29 18.31
CA ALA A 138 4.45 0.61 17.49
C ALA A 138 4.49 2.09 17.05
N GLN A 139 4.86 3.01 17.97
CA GLN A 139 5.02 4.42 17.65
C GLN A 139 6.14 4.66 16.61
N ASP A 140 7.26 3.96 16.73
CA ASP A 140 8.36 4.03 15.76
C ASP A 140 7.88 3.54 14.36
N GLN A 141 7.08 2.47 14.31
CA GLN A 141 6.54 1.96 13.04
C GLN A 141 5.38 2.79 12.49
N LEU A 142 4.58 3.44 13.34
CA LEU A 142 3.60 4.44 12.89
C LEU A 142 4.30 5.66 12.26
N ALA A 143 5.40 6.13 12.84
CA ALA A 143 6.19 7.21 12.24
C ALA A 143 6.77 6.80 10.89
N GLN A 144 7.32 5.57 10.79
CA GLN A 144 7.80 5.02 9.51
C GLN A 144 6.68 4.96 8.46
N LEU A 145 5.50 4.49 8.84
CA LEU A 145 4.36 4.38 7.92
C LEU A 145 3.84 5.76 7.49
N ALA A 146 3.83 6.75 8.38
CA ALA A 146 3.44 8.12 8.07
C ALA A 146 4.36 8.73 6.99
N VAL A 147 5.67 8.63 7.18
CA VAL A 147 6.65 9.10 6.17
C VAL A 147 6.44 8.39 4.84
N LEU A 148 6.27 7.06 4.87
CA LEU A 148 6.02 6.29 3.64
C LEU A 148 4.75 6.77 2.92
N ALA A 149 3.67 7.07 3.66
CA ALA A 149 2.40 7.52 3.08
C ALA A 149 2.47 8.94 2.50
N GLU A 150 3.36 9.79 3.02
CA GLU A 150 3.61 11.14 2.48
C GLU A 150 4.48 11.12 1.21
N GLU A 151 5.28 10.07 1.03
CA GLU A 151 6.20 9.95 -0.10
C GLU A 151 5.64 9.10 -1.24
N THR A 152 4.74 8.16 -0.96
CA THR A 152 4.24 7.17 -1.94
C THR A 152 2.76 6.86 -1.72
N SER A 153 2.16 6.18 -2.71
CA SER A 153 0.84 5.56 -2.56
C SER A 153 0.98 4.23 -1.81
N VAL A 154 0.56 4.17 -0.53
CA VAL A 154 0.73 3.00 0.34
C VAL A 154 -0.59 2.35 0.74
N ALA A 155 -0.66 1.00 0.65
CA ALA A 155 -1.79 0.23 1.13
C ALA A 155 -1.49 -0.46 2.45
N VAL A 156 -2.25 -0.15 3.50
CA VAL A 156 -2.21 -0.85 4.79
C VAL A 156 -2.98 -2.16 4.67
N PHE A 157 -2.27 -3.26 4.87
CA PHE A 157 -2.72 -4.61 4.52
C PHE A 157 -2.90 -5.51 5.74
N CYS A 158 -4.06 -6.17 5.82
CA CYS A 158 -4.36 -7.22 6.79
C CYS A 158 -5.15 -8.37 6.14
N PHE A 159 -5.76 -9.26 6.95
CA PHE A 159 -6.59 -10.36 6.46
C PHE A 159 -7.98 -9.88 6.03
N GLU A 160 -8.71 -9.23 6.93
CA GLU A 160 -10.12 -8.89 6.77
C GLU A 160 -10.31 -7.93 5.60
N GLN A 161 -11.26 -8.23 4.69
CA GLN A 161 -11.63 -7.31 3.60
C GLN A 161 -12.31 -6.06 4.17
N ASP A 162 -13.24 -6.25 5.09
CA ASP A 162 -13.93 -5.16 5.77
C ASP A 162 -13.04 -4.54 6.86
N GLU A 163 -12.64 -3.28 6.63
CA GLU A 163 -11.83 -2.51 7.59
C GLU A 163 -12.52 -2.35 8.94
N SER A 164 -13.86 -2.17 8.95
CA SER A 164 -14.62 -1.95 10.18
C SER A 164 -14.54 -3.13 11.17
N ARG A 165 -14.09 -4.29 10.71
CA ARG A 165 -13.89 -5.51 11.49
C ARG A 165 -12.42 -5.82 11.76
N CYS A 166 -11.52 -4.86 11.50
CA CYS A 166 -10.08 -5.08 11.54
C CYS A 166 -9.36 -4.03 12.39
N HIS A 167 -8.31 -4.44 13.08
CA HIS A 167 -7.44 -3.54 13.84
C HIS A 167 -6.72 -2.50 12.97
N ARG A 168 -6.59 -2.73 11.63
CA ARG A 168 -6.00 -1.74 10.72
C ARG A 168 -6.78 -0.43 10.70
N GLN A 169 -8.07 -0.41 11.08
CA GLN A 169 -8.85 0.81 11.27
C GLN A 169 -8.15 1.78 12.24
N ALA A 170 -7.65 1.27 13.38
CA ALA A 170 -6.92 2.10 14.34
C ALA A 170 -5.56 2.56 13.80
N VAL A 171 -4.85 1.71 13.05
CA VAL A 171 -3.60 2.08 12.37
C VAL A 171 -3.85 3.22 11.39
N LEU A 172 -4.82 3.05 10.50
CA LEU A 172 -5.19 4.05 9.49
C LEU A 172 -5.64 5.37 10.12
N GLY A 173 -6.42 5.31 11.20
CA GLY A 173 -6.82 6.49 11.96
C GLY A 173 -5.63 7.25 12.57
N GLU A 174 -4.59 6.53 13.04
CA GLU A 174 -3.35 7.16 13.52
C GLU A 174 -2.56 7.81 12.39
N ILE A 175 -2.45 7.16 11.23
CA ILE A 175 -1.74 7.73 10.09
C ILE A 175 -2.49 8.95 9.56
N HIS A 176 -3.81 8.87 9.40
CA HIS A 176 -4.62 10.02 8.99
C HIS A 176 -4.43 11.24 9.93
N ARG A 177 -4.39 11.02 11.26
CA ARG A 177 -4.13 12.10 12.22
C ARG A 177 -2.74 12.74 12.09
N ARG A 178 -1.76 12.01 11.57
CA ARG A 178 -0.37 12.48 11.42
C ARG A 178 -0.10 13.16 10.09
N THR A 179 -0.77 12.70 9.02
CA THR A 179 -0.48 13.11 7.65
C THR A 179 -1.62 13.89 7.00
N GLU A 180 -2.81 13.88 7.60
CA GLU A 180 -4.06 14.41 7.04
C GLU A 180 -4.49 13.77 5.70
N LEU A 181 -3.76 12.75 5.22
CA LEU A 181 -4.10 12.02 4.00
C LEU A 181 -5.45 11.31 4.16
N PRO A 182 -6.34 11.42 3.16
CA PRO A 182 -7.59 10.66 3.17
C PRO A 182 -7.32 9.16 3.02
N VAL A 183 -8.12 8.35 3.71
CA VAL A 183 -8.06 6.88 3.57
C VAL A 183 -9.06 6.44 2.51
N SER A 184 -8.58 5.72 1.51
CA SER A 184 -9.41 5.10 0.47
C SER A 184 -9.48 3.59 0.68
N ALA A 185 -10.64 2.99 0.47
CA ALA A 185 -10.79 1.53 0.51
C ALA A 185 -10.43 0.92 -0.85
N LEU A 186 -9.61 -0.10 -0.84
CA LEU A 186 -9.32 -0.89 -2.03
C LEU A 186 -10.29 -2.08 -2.08
N ALA A 187 -11.29 -1.94 -2.94
CA ALA A 187 -12.36 -2.93 -3.10
C ALA A 187 -11.86 -4.19 -3.82
#